data_c5f52aedc4f8dbbb09f7c524c50f05a9
#
_entry.id   c5f52aedc4f8dbbb09f7c524c50f05a9
#
_cell.length_a   1.000
_cell.length_b   1.000
_cell.length_c   1.000
_cell.angle_alpha   90.00
_cell.angle_beta   90.00
_cell.angle_gamma   90.00
#
_symmetry.space_group_name_H-M   'P 1'
#
loop_
_entity.id
_entity.type
_entity.pdbx_description
1 polymer ?
#
loop_
_entity_poly.entity_id
_entity_poly.type
_entity_poly.pdbx_seq_one_letter_code
_entity_poly.pdbx_strand_id
1 'polypeptide(L)'
;MAATPGAGRVVVVTWSDGTLHDIDLAGHAPDSDRAFRAVAVADGGEALHWPGDAALAADTLWTLGLEQDARRLHRWAARRGLSPAALAEALGLAPATARRYLSGRAAIPRTVKLAMIGYDIVSRPAG
;
A
#
# COMPACT_ATOMS: atom_id res chain seq x y z
N MET A 1 -0.62 -8.41 -13.18
CA MET A 1 -1.12 -7.33 -12.29
C MET A 1 -2.26 -6.59 -12.96
N ALA A 2 -3.15 -6.06 -12.15
CA ALA A 2 -4.20 -5.16 -12.61
C ALA A 2 -4.01 -3.81 -11.92
N ALA A 3 -4.33 -2.71 -12.60
CA ALA A 3 -4.15 -1.37 -12.06
C ALA A 3 -5.33 -0.48 -12.41
N THR A 4 -5.77 0.33 -11.45
CA THR A 4 -6.88 1.27 -11.60
C THR A 4 -6.48 2.60 -10.98
N PRO A 5 -6.68 3.75 -11.66
CA PRO A 5 -6.39 5.03 -11.05
C PRO A 5 -7.38 5.33 -9.92
N GLY A 6 -6.85 5.79 -8.80
CA GLY A 6 -7.61 6.24 -7.64
C GLY A 6 -7.63 7.76 -7.53
N ALA A 7 -7.79 8.27 -6.31
CA ALA A 7 -7.78 9.71 -6.04
C ALA A 7 -6.36 10.27 -6.19
N GLY A 8 -6.25 11.51 -6.66
CA GLY A 8 -4.97 12.19 -6.83
C GLY A 8 -4.04 11.45 -7.78
N ARG A 9 -2.84 11.10 -7.32
CA ARG A 9 -1.86 10.31 -8.09
C ARG A 9 -1.71 8.90 -7.54
N VAL A 10 -2.74 8.37 -6.90
CA VAL A 10 -2.76 7.00 -6.39
C VAL A 10 -3.21 6.04 -7.47
N VAL A 11 -2.49 4.93 -7.62
CA VAL A 11 -2.92 3.79 -8.42
C VAL A 11 -3.17 2.61 -7.49
N VAL A 12 -4.32 1.97 -7.66
CA VAL A 12 -4.66 0.73 -6.95
C VAL A 12 -4.14 -0.43 -7.80
N VAL A 13 -3.18 -1.16 -7.28
CA VAL A 13 -2.57 -2.31 -7.97
C VAL A 13 -2.99 -3.60 -7.29
N THR A 14 -3.52 -4.52 -8.09
CA THR A 14 -3.80 -5.89 -7.65
C THR A 14 -2.75 -6.81 -8.26
N TRP A 15 -1.98 -7.46 -7.41
CA TRP A 15 -0.92 -8.37 -7.84
C TRP A 15 -1.47 -9.77 -8.08
N SER A 16 -0.72 -10.59 -8.82
CA SER A 16 -1.13 -11.96 -9.17
C SER A 16 -1.34 -12.87 -7.96
N ASP A 17 -0.67 -12.58 -6.83
CA ASP A 17 -0.84 -13.31 -5.58
C ASP A 17 -2.03 -12.83 -4.73
N GLY A 18 -2.80 -11.86 -5.23
CA GLY A 18 -3.94 -11.27 -4.52
C GLY A 18 -3.59 -10.08 -3.64
N THR A 19 -2.32 -9.72 -3.51
CA THR A 19 -1.91 -8.53 -2.76
C THR A 19 -2.46 -7.27 -3.42
N LEU A 20 -2.97 -6.34 -2.61
CA LEU A 20 -3.46 -5.04 -3.04
C LEU A 20 -2.57 -3.95 -2.48
N HIS A 21 -2.14 -3.03 -3.34
CA HIS A 21 -1.43 -1.84 -2.93
C HIS A 21 -2.12 -0.59 -3.47
N ASP A 22 -2.29 0.42 -2.60
CA ASP A 22 -2.63 1.78 -3.00
C ASP A 22 -1.32 2.55 -3.04
N ILE A 23 -0.81 2.81 -4.23
CA ILE A 23 0.52 3.39 -4.41
C ILE A 23 0.38 4.84 -4.86
N ASP A 24 0.90 5.77 -4.06
CA ASP A 24 1.00 7.17 -4.44
C ASP A 24 2.19 7.34 -5.38
N LEU A 25 1.90 7.75 -6.61
CA LEU A 25 2.88 7.93 -7.68
C LEU A 25 3.21 9.40 -7.95
N ALA A 26 2.92 10.30 -7.02
CA ALA A 26 3.33 11.70 -7.14
C ALA A 26 4.85 11.78 -7.34
N GLY A 27 5.28 12.48 -8.38
CA GLY A 27 6.69 12.55 -8.76
C GLY A 27 7.17 11.42 -9.66
N HIS A 28 6.38 10.37 -9.85
CA HIS A 28 6.72 9.21 -10.70
C HIS A 28 5.79 9.06 -11.90
N ALA A 29 4.69 9.78 -11.95
CA ALA A 29 3.66 9.67 -12.96
C ALA A 29 3.35 11.05 -13.54
N PRO A 30 2.61 11.12 -14.67
CA PRO A 30 2.22 12.41 -15.25
C PRO A 30 1.47 13.32 -14.26
N ASP A 31 1.77 14.60 -14.27
CA ASP A 31 1.12 15.60 -13.40
C ASP A 31 -0.30 15.92 -13.83
N SER A 32 -0.60 15.79 -15.11
CA SER A 32 -1.93 16.01 -15.65
C SER A 32 -2.87 14.90 -15.18
N ASP A 33 -4.00 15.27 -14.60
CA ASP A 33 -5.01 14.31 -14.16
C ASP A 33 -5.52 13.44 -15.31
N ARG A 34 -5.75 14.05 -16.45
CA ARG A 34 -6.20 13.34 -17.66
C ARG A 34 -5.17 12.30 -18.12
N ALA A 35 -3.89 12.68 -18.17
CA ALA A 35 -2.82 11.77 -18.58
C ALA A 35 -2.65 10.64 -17.56
N PHE A 36 -2.69 10.97 -16.26
CA PHE A 36 -2.58 9.98 -15.19
C PHE A 36 -3.69 8.93 -15.25
N ARG A 37 -4.94 9.35 -15.47
CA ARG A 37 -6.09 8.44 -15.52
C ARG A 37 -6.09 7.53 -16.74
N ALA A 38 -5.27 7.82 -17.75
CA ALA A 38 -5.09 6.98 -18.92
C ALA A 38 -4.06 5.87 -18.72
N VAL A 39 -3.70 5.58 -17.47
CA VAL A 39 -2.77 4.50 -17.13
C VAL A 39 -3.26 3.15 -17.66
N ALA A 40 -2.32 2.34 -18.20
CA ALA A 40 -2.61 1.01 -18.68
C ALA A 40 -1.52 0.03 -18.25
N VAL A 41 -1.90 -1.21 -18.02
CA VAL A 41 -0.96 -2.31 -17.82
C VAL A 41 -0.43 -2.74 -19.18
N ALA A 42 0.88 -2.84 -19.31
CA ALA A 42 1.54 -3.17 -20.56
C ALA A 42 2.63 -4.25 -20.33
N ASP A 43 3.21 -4.72 -21.42
CA ASP A 43 4.33 -5.68 -21.41
C ASP A 43 4.00 -6.96 -20.64
N GLY A 44 2.78 -7.49 -20.84
CA GLY A 44 2.37 -8.73 -20.19
C GLY A 44 2.19 -8.62 -18.68
N GLY A 45 1.97 -7.40 -18.17
CA GLY A 45 1.84 -7.15 -16.74
C GLY A 45 3.14 -6.75 -16.05
N GLU A 46 4.19 -6.45 -16.81
CA GLU A 46 5.48 -6.09 -16.26
C GLU A 46 5.69 -4.59 -16.06
N ALA A 47 4.77 -3.76 -16.55
CA ALA A 47 4.87 -2.32 -16.42
C ALA A 47 3.51 -1.62 -16.46
N LEU A 48 3.46 -0.42 -15.88
CA LEU A 48 2.41 0.56 -16.13
C LEU A 48 2.91 1.55 -17.16
N HIS A 49 2.03 1.91 -18.10
CA HIS A 49 2.31 2.92 -19.12
C HIS A 49 1.26 4.02 -19.09
N TRP A 50 1.68 5.22 -19.43
CA TRP A 50 0.84 6.38 -19.65
C TRP A 50 1.06 6.91 -21.06
N PRO A 51 0.13 7.71 -21.61
CA PRO A 51 0.35 8.35 -22.90
C PRO A 51 1.67 9.14 -22.91
N GLY A 52 2.42 9.04 -23.99
CA GLY A 52 3.78 9.51 -24.09
C GLY A 52 4.75 8.40 -23.70
N ASP A 53 5.89 8.78 -23.16
CA ASP A 53 6.95 7.82 -22.82
C ASP A 53 7.01 7.46 -21.33
N ALA A 54 6.02 7.89 -20.54
CA ALA A 54 6.01 7.61 -19.10
C ALA A 54 5.66 6.15 -18.83
N ALA A 55 6.48 5.49 -18.04
CA ALA A 55 6.30 4.09 -17.66
C ALA A 55 6.91 3.81 -16.29
N LEU A 56 6.38 2.81 -15.60
CA LEU A 56 6.96 2.30 -14.35
C LEU A 56 6.94 0.77 -14.37
N ALA A 57 8.10 0.17 -14.11
CA ALA A 57 8.23 -1.27 -14.05
C ALA A 57 7.50 -1.85 -12.83
N ALA A 58 7.05 -3.10 -12.95
CA ALA A 58 6.31 -3.78 -11.88
C ALA A 58 7.13 -3.91 -10.59
N ASP A 59 8.42 -4.22 -10.68
CA ASP A 59 9.28 -4.33 -9.50
C ASP A 59 9.47 -2.99 -8.78
N THR A 60 9.56 -1.88 -9.52
CA THR A 60 9.54 -0.54 -8.91
C THR A 60 8.24 -0.28 -8.17
N LEU A 61 7.11 -0.62 -8.78
CA LEU A 61 5.79 -0.49 -8.15
C LEU A 61 5.68 -1.34 -6.88
N TRP A 62 6.16 -2.57 -6.93
CA TRP A 62 6.17 -3.47 -5.78
C TRP A 62 6.96 -2.88 -4.62
N THR A 63 8.16 -2.37 -4.90
CA THR A 63 9.01 -1.72 -3.89
C THR A 63 8.33 -0.50 -3.29
N LEU A 64 7.74 0.36 -4.11
CA LEU A 64 6.98 1.51 -3.63
C LEU A 64 5.80 1.09 -2.76
N GLY A 65 5.09 0.04 -3.15
CA GLY A 65 3.97 -0.51 -2.37
C GLY A 65 4.41 -0.97 -0.99
N LEU A 66 5.49 -1.72 -0.90
CA LEU A 66 6.05 -2.18 0.37
C LEU A 66 6.46 -1.01 1.26
N GLU A 67 7.16 -0.04 0.71
CA GLU A 67 7.66 1.12 1.46
C GLU A 67 6.52 1.99 1.97
N GLN A 68 5.53 2.26 1.13
CA GLN A 68 4.40 3.10 1.49
C GLN A 68 3.50 2.43 2.51
N ASP A 69 3.25 1.13 2.39
CA ASP A 69 2.50 0.36 3.39
C ASP A 69 3.21 0.34 4.74
N ALA A 70 4.52 0.14 4.75
CA ALA A 70 5.31 0.18 5.98
C ALA A 70 5.20 1.55 6.67
N ARG A 71 5.30 2.64 5.91
CA ARG A 71 5.14 4.00 6.45
C ARG A 71 3.74 4.24 7.01
N ARG A 72 2.71 3.75 6.34
CA ARG A 72 1.32 3.86 6.83
C ARG A 72 1.14 3.10 8.12
N LEU A 73 1.72 1.91 8.23
CA LEU A 73 1.66 1.12 9.46
C LEU A 73 2.37 1.81 10.62
N HIS A 74 3.56 2.36 10.37
CA HIS A 74 4.29 3.15 11.37
C HIS A 74 3.46 4.33 11.88
N ARG A 75 2.86 5.10 10.97
CA ARG A 75 2.01 6.24 11.33
C ARG A 75 0.78 5.82 12.09
N TRP A 76 0.14 4.73 11.67
CA TRP A 76 -1.03 4.18 12.36
C TRP A 76 -0.71 3.81 13.80
N ALA A 77 0.41 3.10 14.01
CA ALA A 77 0.87 2.71 15.34
C ALA A 77 1.24 3.93 16.19
N ALA A 78 1.96 4.89 15.62
CA ALA A 78 2.38 6.09 16.34
C ALA A 78 1.20 6.93 16.84
N ARG A 79 0.16 7.07 16.03
CA ARG A 79 -1.05 7.82 16.42
C ARG A 79 -1.78 7.17 17.58
N ARG A 80 -1.59 5.88 17.80
CA ARG A 80 -2.24 5.09 18.87
C ARG A 80 -1.34 4.81 20.03
N GLY A 81 -0.09 5.30 19.97
CA GLY A 81 0.91 5.07 21.00
C GLY A 81 1.33 3.61 21.12
N LEU A 82 1.25 2.84 20.04
CA LEU A 82 1.59 1.42 20.05
C LEU A 82 3.06 1.20 19.72
N SER A 83 3.78 0.53 20.64
CA SER A 83 5.10 -0.02 20.34
C SER A 83 5.00 -1.16 19.32
N PRO A 84 6.10 -1.61 18.70
CA PRO A 84 6.06 -2.78 17.82
C PRO A 84 5.47 -4.03 18.48
N ALA A 85 5.77 -4.28 19.74
CA ALA A 85 5.22 -5.39 20.49
C ALA A 85 3.71 -5.22 20.72
N ALA A 86 3.27 -4.03 21.10
CA ALA A 86 1.85 -3.71 21.30
C ALA A 86 1.07 -3.76 19.98
N LEU A 87 1.69 -3.32 18.89
CA LEU A 87 1.09 -3.43 17.55
C LEU A 87 0.87 -4.89 17.16
N ALA A 88 1.85 -5.75 17.37
CA ALA A 88 1.73 -7.17 17.08
C ALA A 88 0.57 -7.78 17.87
N GLU A 89 0.47 -7.49 19.16
CA GLU A 89 -0.61 -7.96 20.02
C GLU A 89 -1.97 -7.42 19.56
N ALA A 90 -2.05 -6.13 19.27
CA ALA A 90 -3.30 -5.49 18.84
C ALA A 90 -3.85 -6.07 17.53
N LEU A 91 -2.98 -6.46 16.62
CA LEU A 91 -3.36 -7.00 15.31
C LEU A 91 -3.35 -8.54 15.25
N GLY A 92 -3.05 -9.21 16.36
CA GLY A 92 -2.99 -10.67 16.40
C GLY A 92 -1.84 -11.27 15.60
N LEU A 93 -0.72 -10.57 15.52
CA LEU A 93 0.45 -10.97 14.74
C LEU A 93 1.57 -11.50 15.63
N ALA A 94 2.35 -12.45 15.10
CA ALA A 94 3.62 -12.81 15.73
C ALA A 94 4.57 -11.60 15.70
N PRO A 95 5.40 -11.38 16.74
CA PRO A 95 6.32 -10.24 16.78
C PRO A 95 7.25 -10.17 15.57
N ALA A 96 7.76 -11.29 15.09
CA ALA A 96 8.62 -11.34 13.90
C ALA A 96 7.87 -10.89 12.63
N THR A 97 6.61 -11.27 12.50
CA THR A 97 5.76 -10.87 11.37
C THR A 97 5.52 -9.36 11.39
N ALA A 98 5.19 -8.79 12.55
CA ALA A 98 5.01 -7.36 12.70
C ALA A 98 6.28 -6.58 12.31
N ARG A 99 7.44 -7.06 12.75
CA ARG A 99 8.72 -6.43 12.37
C ARG A 99 8.97 -6.46 10.87
N ARG A 100 8.62 -7.55 10.20
CA ARG A 100 8.78 -7.65 8.74
C ARG A 100 7.89 -6.67 7.99
N TYR A 101 6.66 -6.46 8.46
CA TYR A 101 5.76 -5.45 7.88
C TYR A 101 6.29 -4.03 8.12
N LEU A 102 6.73 -3.73 9.34
CA LEU A 102 7.26 -2.41 9.70
C LEU A 102 8.54 -2.08 8.95
N SER A 103 9.36 -3.07 8.61
CA SER A 103 10.61 -2.86 7.86
C SER A 103 10.42 -2.83 6.33
N GLY A 104 9.20 -3.09 5.85
CA GLY A 104 8.93 -3.15 4.41
C GLY A 104 9.48 -4.39 3.73
N ARG A 105 9.82 -5.43 4.47
CA ARG A 105 10.36 -6.69 3.93
C ARG A 105 9.29 -7.66 3.44
N ALA A 106 8.05 -7.45 3.86
CA ALA A 106 6.93 -8.29 3.45
C ALA A 106 5.71 -7.42 3.16
N ALA A 107 4.92 -7.85 2.18
CA ALA A 107 3.66 -7.20 1.87
C ALA A 107 2.67 -7.38 3.02
N ILE A 108 1.95 -6.32 3.36
CA ILE A 108 0.93 -6.36 4.40
C ILE A 108 -0.36 -6.94 3.78
N PRO A 109 -0.84 -8.10 4.24
CA PRO A 109 -2.05 -8.70 3.68
C PRO A 109 -3.28 -7.85 3.92
N ARG A 110 -4.28 -8.03 3.08
CA ARG A 110 -5.58 -7.37 3.24
C ARG A 110 -6.19 -7.64 4.61
N THR A 111 -6.04 -8.87 5.12
CA THR A 111 -6.56 -9.25 6.44
C THR A 111 -5.98 -8.39 7.56
N VAL A 112 -4.72 -8.04 7.48
CA VAL A 112 -4.06 -7.15 8.46
C VAL A 112 -4.59 -5.72 8.32
N LYS A 113 -4.78 -5.24 7.10
CA LYS A 113 -5.36 -3.91 6.85
C LYS A 113 -6.78 -3.82 7.41
N LEU A 114 -7.57 -4.88 7.25
CA LEU A 114 -8.92 -4.97 7.84
C LEU A 114 -8.85 -5.02 9.36
N ALA A 115 -7.87 -5.71 9.94
CA ALA A 115 -7.66 -5.75 11.38
C ALA A 115 -7.34 -4.36 11.95
N MET A 116 -6.57 -3.54 11.23
CA MET A 116 -6.30 -2.15 11.61
C MET A 116 -7.58 -1.33 11.69
N ILE A 117 -8.46 -1.46 10.70
CA ILE A 117 -9.77 -0.81 10.69
C ILE A 117 -10.63 -1.31 11.84
N GLY A 118 -10.66 -2.63 12.05
CA GLY A 118 -11.40 -3.25 13.14
C GLY A 118 -10.93 -2.78 14.50
N TYR A 119 -9.62 -2.69 14.70
CA TYR A 119 -9.04 -2.15 15.92
C TYR A 119 -9.52 -0.72 16.19
N ASP A 120 -9.53 0.12 15.17
CA ASP A 120 -9.96 1.51 15.31
C ASP A 120 -11.43 1.61 15.73
N ILE A 121 -12.28 0.74 15.20
CA ILE A 121 -13.71 0.71 15.53
C ILE A 121 -13.93 0.23 16.96
N VAL A 122 -13.27 -0.86 17.35
CA VAL A 122 -13.42 -1.49 18.67
C VAL A 122 -12.83 -0.62 19.77
N SER A 123 -11.75 0.13 19.46
CA SER A 123 -11.03 0.95 20.43
C SER A 123 -11.58 2.37 20.56
N ARG A 124 -12.64 2.73 19.83
CA ARG A 124 -13.26 4.04 19.97
C ARG A 124 -13.84 4.23 21.37
N PRO A 125 -13.62 5.41 21.99
CA PRO A 125 -14.26 5.70 23.25
C PRO A 125 -15.77 5.63 23.11
N ALA A 126 -16.45 5.01 24.08
CA ALA A 126 -17.89 5.02 24.16
C ALA A 126 -18.38 6.43 24.50
N GLY A 127 -19.25 6.99 23.66
CA GLY A 127 -19.80 8.31 23.93
C GLY A 127 -20.00 9.16 22.74
#